data_5747e312589cf4833e454436e81cd832
#
_entry.id   5747e312589cf4833e454436e81cd832
#
_cell.length_a   1.000
_cell.length_b   1.000
_cell.length_c   1.000
_cell.angle_alpha   90.00
_cell.angle_beta   90.00
_cell.angle_gamma   90.00
#
_symmetry.space_group_name_H-M   'P 1'
#
loop_
_entity.id
_entity.type
_entity.pdbx_description
1 polymer ?
#
loop_
_entity_poly.entity_id
_entity_poly.type
_entity_poly.pdbx_seq_one_letter_code
_entity_poly.pdbx_strand_id
1 'polypeptide(L)'
;MSAQNEASRRILVADDDPAILRLVTAIVEKEGYEVVPARDGREAYKLLQSGGEFAACVFDVVMPHIQGPELVRYMKTERKLMKIPVMMMTAEQNPKLSSDSFAAGAVVFLPKPFTTSQLQVMLRMLISKSRGEQS
;
A
#
# COMPACT_ATOMS: atom_id res chain seq x y z
N MET A 1 -18.01 18.15 -6.91
CA MET A 1 -17.89 17.58 -6.79
C MET A 1 -17.22 17.04 -7.25
N SER A 2 -17.17 16.60 -6.88
CA SER A 2 -16.28 16.45 -7.46
C SER A 2 -15.88 15.14 -7.78
N ALA A 3 -15.88 14.82 -8.98
CA ALA A 3 -15.57 13.54 -9.46
C ALA A 3 -14.19 13.13 -9.05
N GLN A 4 -13.28 14.05 -8.92
CA GLN A 4 -11.97 13.60 -8.58
C GLN A 4 -11.87 13.17 -7.15
N ASN A 5 -12.76 13.59 -6.29
CA ASN A 5 -12.75 13.09 -4.94
C ASN A 5 -13.19 11.66 -4.89
N GLU A 6 -13.98 11.26 -5.87
CA GLU A 6 -14.49 9.94 -5.88
C GLU A 6 -13.67 9.02 -6.72
N ALA A 7 -12.74 9.58 -7.46
CA ALA A 7 -11.99 8.81 -8.42
C ALA A 7 -11.16 7.75 -7.77
N SER A 8 -10.69 7.98 -6.57
CA SER A 8 -9.75 7.05 -5.95
C SER A 8 -10.34 6.42 -4.72
N ARG A 9 -11.11 5.38 -4.95
CA ARG A 9 -11.55 4.54 -3.85
C ARG A 9 -10.91 3.17 -3.93
N ARG A 10 -9.86 3.04 -4.73
CA ARG A 10 -9.21 1.76 -4.93
C ARG A 10 -7.91 1.73 -4.16
N ILE A 11 -7.64 0.59 -3.56
CA ILE A 11 -6.39 0.38 -2.83
C ILE A 11 -5.73 -0.87 -3.40
N LEU A 12 -4.48 -0.73 -3.79
CA LEU A 12 -3.70 -1.84 -4.29
C LEU A 12 -3.08 -2.56 -3.10
N VAL A 13 -3.37 -3.84 -2.95
CA VAL A 13 -2.84 -4.64 -1.86
C VAL A 13 -2.01 -5.77 -2.45
N ALA A 14 -0.75 -5.86 -2.08
CA ALA A 14 0.14 -6.88 -2.59
C ALA A 14 0.77 -7.68 -1.47
N ASP A 15 0.59 -8.99 -1.51
CA ASP A 15 1.18 -9.91 -0.54
C ASP A 15 1.15 -11.29 -1.17
N ASP A 16 2.25 -12.03 -1.06
CA ASP A 16 2.31 -13.36 -1.66
C ASP A 16 1.70 -14.44 -0.78
N ASP A 17 1.34 -14.11 0.44
CA ASP A 17 0.62 -15.04 1.32
C ASP A 17 -0.88 -14.88 1.07
N PRO A 18 -1.54 -15.87 0.48
CA PRO A 18 -2.95 -15.71 0.14
C PRO A 18 -3.85 -15.50 1.34
N ALA A 19 -3.48 -16.02 2.51
CA ALA A 19 -4.30 -15.80 3.69
C ALA A 19 -4.23 -14.35 4.15
N ILE A 20 -3.04 -13.77 4.12
CA ILE A 20 -2.87 -12.37 4.48
C ILE A 20 -3.58 -11.48 3.45
N LEU A 21 -3.42 -11.81 2.18
CA LEU A 21 -4.06 -11.03 1.13
C LEU A 21 -5.57 -11.00 1.31
N ARG A 22 -6.18 -12.16 1.63
CA ARG A 22 -7.61 -12.22 1.88
C ARG A 22 -8.01 -11.42 3.12
N LEU A 23 -7.22 -11.54 4.17
CA LEU A 23 -7.50 -10.83 5.42
C LEU A 23 -7.46 -9.32 5.21
N VAL A 24 -6.40 -8.83 4.60
CA VAL A 24 -6.24 -7.40 4.37
C VAL A 24 -7.35 -6.90 3.44
N THR A 25 -7.66 -7.67 2.40
CA THR A 25 -8.73 -7.30 1.47
C THR A 25 -10.04 -7.11 2.22
N ALA A 26 -10.39 -8.06 3.09
CA ALA A 26 -11.65 -7.97 3.81
C ALA A 26 -11.70 -6.75 4.73
N ILE A 27 -10.60 -6.46 5.40
CA ILE A 27 -10.55 -5.32 6.32
C ILE A 27 -10.66 -4.00 5.54
N VAL A 28 -9.92 -3.90 4.44
CA VAL A 28 -9.91 -2.68 3.64
C VAL A 28 -11.28 -2.44 3.00
N GLU A 29 -11.93 -3.51 2.56
CA GLU A 29 -13.27 -3.37 1.98
C GLU A 29 -14.28 -2.90 3.01
N LYS A 30 -14.13 -3.32 4.24
CA LYS A 30 -15.01 -2.86 5.30
C LYS A 30 -14.85 -1.38 5.57
N GLU A 31 -13.69 -0.82 5.23
CA GLU A 31 -13.46 0.61 5.39
C GLU A 31 -14.02 1.41 4.22
N GLY A 32 -14.64 0.74 3.26
CA GLY A 32 -15.31 1.43 2.17
C GLY A 32 -14.49 1.57 0.90
N TYR A 33 -13.43 0.80 0.78
CA TYR A 33 -12.58 0.89 -0.41
C TYR A 33 -12.70 -0.37 -1.25
N GLU A 34 -12.40 -0.22 -2.52
CA GLU A 34 -12.32 -1.35 -3.44
C GLU A 34 -10.88 -1.82 -3.49
N VAL A 35 -10.66 -3.11 -3.30
CA VAL A 35 -9.31 -3.64 -3.30
C VAL A 35 -8.96 -4.19 -4.66
N VAL A 36 -7.77 -3.86 -5.13
CA VAL A 36 -7.18 -4.48 -6.30
C VAL A 36 -6.03 -5.35 -5.77
N PRO A 37 -6.19 -6.67 -5.78
CA PRO A 37 -5.18 -7.53 -5.17
C PRO A 37 -4.06 -7.87 -6.14
N ALA A 38 -2.87 -8.04 -5.60
CA ALA A 38 -1.73 -8.54 -6.34
C ALA A 38 -1.06 -9.62 -5.49
N ARG A 39 -0.71 -10.73 -6.10
CA ARG A 39 -0.17 -11.87 -5.37
C ARG A 39 1.34 -11.86 -5.28
N ASP A 40 1.97 -10.94 -5.94
CA ASP A 40 3.41 -10.75 -5.83
C ASP A 40 3.78 -9.38 -6.38
N GLY A 41 5.07 -9.09 -6.30
CA GLY A 41 5.55 -7.78 -6.73
C GLY A 41 5.43 -7.55 -8.22
N ARG A 42 5.47 -8.61 -9.01
CA ARG A 42 5.35 -8.47 -10.45
C ARG A 42 3.93 -8.05 -10.84
N GLU A 43 2.93 -8.68 -10.23
CA GLU A 43 1.55 -8.29 -10.47
C GLU A 43 1.31 -6.84 -10.05
N ALA A 44 1.84 -6.48 -8.88
CA ALA A 44 1.68 -5.12 -8.39
C ALA A 44 2.31 -4.13 -9.36
N TYR A 45 3.49 -4.45 -9.84
CA TYR A 45 4.19 -3.57 -10.78
C TYR A 45 3.36 -3.36 -12.05
N LYS A 46 2.79 -4.44 -12.58
CA LYS A 46 1.97 -4.32 -13.78
C LYS A 46 0.73 -3.47 -13.54
N LEU A 47 0.12 -3.61 -12.37
CA LEU A 47 -1.04 -2.80 -12.04
C LEU A 47 -0.68 -1.33 -11.91
N LEU A 48 0.48 -1.04 -11.34
CA LEU A 48 0.93 0.35 -11.25
C LEU A 48 1.23 0.91 -12.63
N GLN A 49 1.82 0.10 -13.50
CA GLN A 49 2.13 0.56 -14.86
C GLN A 49 0.89 0.83 -15.68
N SER A 50 -0.20 0.13 -15.40
CA SER A 50 -1.40 0.28 -16.20
C SER A 50 -2.10 1.61 -15.96
N GLY A 51 -1.56 2.42 -15.06
CA GLY A 51 -2.10 3.75 -14.87
C GLY A 51 -3.31 3.81 -13.98
N GLY A 52 -3.54 2.78 -13.20
CA GLY A 52 -4.65 2.78 -12.28
C GLY A 52 -4.50 3.87 -11.23
N GLU A 53 -5.59 4.45 -10.84
CA GLU A 53 -5.58 5.44 -9.78
C GLU A 53 -5.89 4.76 -8.47
N PHE A 54 -5.03 4.95 -7.49
CA PHE A 54 -5.20 4.34 -6.19
C PHE A 54 -5.16 5.39 -5.10
N ALA A 55 -6.03 5.21 -4.10
CA ALA A 55 -6.01 6.08 -2.94
C ALA A 55 -4.81 5.77 -2.05
N ALA A 56 -4.37 4.53 -2.07
CA ALA A 56 -3.24 4.09 -1.27
C ALA A 56 -2.76 2.75 -1.78
N CYS A 57 -1.58 2.35 -1.35
CA CYS A 57 -1.04 1.02 -1.62
C CYS A 57 -0.62 0.38 -0.31
N VAL A 58 -0.84 -0.93 -0.19
CA VAL A 58 -0.43 -1.71 0.97
C VAL A 58 0.41 -2.87 0.44
N PHE A 59 1.70 -2.86 0.72
CA PHE A 59 2.63 -3.84 0.17
C PHE A 59 3.33 -4.62 1.27
N ASP A 60 3.46 -5.92 1.07
CA ASP A 60 4.40 -6.69 1.88
C ASP A 60 5.81 -6.29 1.48
N VAL A 61 6.73 -6.25 2.44
CA VAL A 61 8.10 -5.88 2.16
C VAL A 61 8.79 -6.95 1.33
N VAL A 62 8.62 -8.22 1.72
CA VAL A 62 9.32 -9.32 1.05
C VAL A 62 8.34 -10.10 0.17
N MET A 63 8.54 -10.01 -1.13
CA MET A 63 7.71 -10.71 -2.11
C MET A 63 8.59 -11.25 -3.21
N PRO A 64 8.14 -12.32 -3.89
CA PRO A 64 8.88 -12.80 -5.07
C PRO A 64 8.93 -11.74 -6.17
N HIS A 65 9.98 -11.81 -6.93
CA HIS A 65 10.23 -10.99 -8.12
C HIS A 65 10.57 -9.56 -7.81
N ILE A 66 9.65 -8.80 -7.24
CA ILE A 66 9.89 -7.39 -6.90
C ILE A 66 9.45 -7.17 -5.47
N GLN A 67 10.34 -6.68 -4.64
CA GLN A 67 10.01 -6.44 -3.24
C GLN A 67 9.33 -5.10 -3.04
N GLY A 68 8.67 -4.95 -1.89
CA GLY A 68 7.93 -3.73 -1.59
C GLY A 68 8.74 -2.46 -1.78
N PRO A 69 9.93 -2.35 -1.20
CA PRO A 69 10.71 -1.11 -1.37
C PRO A 69 11.03 -0.80 -2.82
N GLU A 70 11.22 -1.82 -3.66
CA GLU A 70 11.47 -1.57 -5.07
C GLU A 70 10.25 -0.98 -5.77
N LEU A 71 9.06 -1.46 -5.37
CA LEU A 71 7.83 -0.89 -5.92
C LEU A 71 7.70 0.58 -5.54
N VAL A 72 8.02 0.91 -4.30
CA VAL A 72 7.91 2.29 -3.84
C VAL A 72 8.90 3.17 -4.59
N ARG A 73 10.12 2.69 -4.79
CA ARG A 73 11.10 3.48 -5.55
C ARG A 73 10.59 3.75 -6.96
N TYR A 74 10.03 2.72 -7.60
CA TYR A 74 9.46 2.91 -8.92
C TYR A 74 8.36 3.97 -8.89
N MET A 75 7.47 3.90 -7.89
CA MET A 75 6.38 4.86 -7.80
C MET A 75 6.88 6.29 -7.68
N LYS A 76 8.01 6.47 -6.99
CA LYS A 76 8.54 7.82 -6.81
C LYS A 76 9.15 8.39 -8.07
N THR A 77 9.39 7.57 -9.09
CA THR A 77 9.88 8.07 -10.36
C THR A 77 8.77 8.40 -11.34
N GLU A 78 7.52 8.06 -11.00
CA GLU A 78 6.40 8.24 -11.92
C GLU A 78 5.49 9.33 -11.40
N ARG A 79 5.28 10.34 -12.22
CA ARG A 79 4.49 11.50 -11.81
C ARG A 79 3.10 11.12 -11.29
N LYS A 80 2.46 10.16 -11.94
CA LYS A 80 1.12 9.76 -11.56
C LYS A 80 1.07 8.95 -10.28
N LEU A 81 2.19 8.40 -9.86
CA LEU A 81 2.23 7.48 -8.72
C LEU A 81 2.91 8.07 -7.50
N MET A 82 3.69 9.11 -7.68
CA MET A 82 4.60 9.54 -6.63
C MET A 82 3.92 10.10 -5.38
N LYS A 83 2.67 10.51 -5.50
CA LYS A 83 1.95 11.04 -4.34
C LYS A 83 1.04 10.03 -3.66
N ILE A 84 0.95 8.82 -4.20
CA ILE A 84 0.11 7.80 -3.59
C ILE A 84 0.79 7.33 -2.30
N PRO A 85 0.09 7.38 -1.16
CA PRO A 85 0.70 6.95 0.09
C PRO A 85 0.82 5.44 0.15
N VAL A 86 1.88 4.96 0.78
CA VAL A 86 2.19 3.53 0.83
C VAL A 86 2.38 3.07 2.27
N MET A 87 1.71 1.98 2.61
CA MET A 87 1.91 1.26 3.86
C MET A 87 2.68 -0.01 3.56
N MET A 88 3.71 -0.30 4.35
CA MET A 88 4.46 -1.54 4.23
C MET A 88 4.09 -2.48 5.36
N MET A 89 3.85 -3.74 5.01
CA MET A 89 3.61 -4.79 6.00
C MET A 89 4.85 -5.66 6.07
N THR A 90 5.27 -6.06 7.25
CA THR A 90 6.46 -6.90 7.34
C THR A 90 6.45 -7.79 8.55
N ALA A 91 6.80 -9.06 8.33
CA ALA A 91 7.07 -10.00 9.42
C ALA A 91 8.53 -9.93 9.84
N GLU A 92 9.34 -9.24 9.07
CA GLU A 92 10.76 -9.17 9.34
C GLU A 92 11.06 -8.15 10.40
N GLN A 93 11.96 -8.52 11.29
CA GLN A 93 12.45 -7.60 12.30
C GLN A 93 13.77 -6.97 11.85
N ASN A 94 14.09 -7.08 10.59
CA ASN A 94 15.36 -6.62 10.07
C ASN A 94 15.36 -5.10 9.95
N PRO A 95 16.18 -4.40 10.74
CA PRO A 95 16.19 -2.93 10.68
C PRO A 95 16.59 -2.39 9.32
N LYS A 96 17.38 -3.14 8.58
CA LYS A 96 17.79 -2.68 7.26
C LYS A 96 16.62 -2.62 6.30
N LEU A 97 15.72 -3.60 6.35
CA LEU A 97 14.55 -3.58 5.48
C LEU A 97 13.64 -2.40 5.80
N SER A 98 13.48 -2.09 7.09
CA SER A 98 12.68 -0.94 7.48
C SER A 98 13.33 0.36 6.99
N SER A 99 14.63 0.45 7.19
CA SER A 99 15.39 1.61 6.74
C SER A 99 15.28 1.80 5.25
N ASP A 100 15.42 0.69 4.49
CA ASP A 100 15.32 0.75 3.04
C ASP A 100 13.95 1.19 2.59
N SER A 101 12.91 0.74 3.30
CA SER A 101 11.55 1.12 2.95
C SER A 101 11.29 2.60 3.21
N PHE A 102 11.79 3.13 4.32
CA PHE A 102 11.68 4.57 4.57
C PHE A 102 12.45 5.36 3.54
N ALA A 103 13.67 4.91 3.24
CA ALA A 103 14.49 5.59 2.25
C ALA A 103 13.81 5.58 0.88
N ALA A 104 13.04 4.53 0.60
CA ALA A 104 12.31 4.44 -0.66
C ALA A 104 11.08 5.33 -0.67
N GLY A 105 10.57 5.73 0.48
CA GLY A 105 9.44 6.65 0.55
C GLY A 105 8.17 6.10 1.15
N ALA A 106 8.23 4.95 1.80
CA ALA A 106 7.03 4.43 2.47
C ALA A 106 6.65 5.35 3.63
N VAL A 107 5.35 5.47 3.89
CA VAL A 107 4.85 6.41 4.88
C VAL A 107 4.64 5.75 6.23
N VAL A 108 4.09 4.55 6.26
CA VAL A 108 3.84 3.85 7.51
C VAL A 108 4.23 2.39 7.39
N PHE A 109 4.49 1.78 8.54
CA PHE A 109 4.80 0.36 8.65
C PHE A 109 3.80 -0.32 9.53
N LEU A 110 3.41 -1.52 9.14
CA LEU A 110 2.53 -2.36 9.95
C LEU A 110 3.20 -3.70 10.17
N PRO A 111 3.72 -3.96 11.37
CA PRO A 111 4.36 -5.26 11.63
C PRO A 111 3.35 -6.39 11.64
N LYS A 112 3.74 -7.53 11.12
CA LYS A 112 2.96 -8.75 11.23
C LYS A 112 3.39 -9.50 12.46
N PRO A 113 2.50 -10.17 13.16
CA PRO A 113 1.06 -10.20 12.93
C PRO A 113 0.40 -8.92 13.43
N PHE A 114 -0.67 -8.54 12.79
CA PHE A 114 -1.41 -7.34 13.20
C PHE A 114 -2.86 -7.69 13.48
N THR A 115 -3.54 -6.83 14.23
CA THR A 115 -4.96 -7.00 14.48
C THR A 115 -5.74 -6.21 13.43
N THR A 116 -7.02 -6.54 13.32
CA THR A 116 -7.92 -5.79 12.45
C THR A 116 -7.89 -4.30 12.81
N SER A 117 -7.95 -4.00 14.10
CA SER A 117 -7.95 -2.61 14.55
C SER A 117 -6.68 -1.88 14.17
N GLN A 118 -5.55 -2.55 14.27
CA GLN A 118 -4.29 -1.92 13.91
C GLN A 118 -4.26 -1.53 12.45
N LEU A 119 -4.70 -2.44 11.58
CA LEU A 119 -4.74 -2.13 10.16
C LEU A 119 -5.72 -1.00 9.87
N GLN A 120 -6.90 -1.04 10.51
CA GLN A 120 -7.89 0.00 10.30
C GLN A 120 -7.36 1.37 10.70
N VAL A 121 -6.73 1.47 11.86
CA VAL A 121 -6.19 2.73 12.33
C VAL A 121 -5.09 3.23 11.40
N MET A 122 -4.18 2.34 11.01
CA MET A 122 -3.07 2.73 10.16
C MET A 122 -3.57 3.16 8.78
N LEU A 123 -4.57 2.48 8.27
CA LEU A 123 -5.13 2.83 6.96
C LEU A 123 -5.76 4.22 7.00
N ARG A 124 -6.52 4.49 8.05
CA ARG A 124 -7.14 5.80 8.20
C ARG A 124 -6.10 6.89 8.31
N MET A 125 -5.05 6.64 9.08
CA MET A 125 -3.97 7.61 9.21
C MET A 125 -3.28 7.84 7.89
N LEU A 126 -3.03 6.77 7.15
CA LEU A 126 -2.34 6.87 5.87
C LEU A 126 -3.11 7.75 4.90
N ILE A 127 -4.39 7.49 4.76
CA ILE A 127 -5.21 8.23 3.80
C ILE A 127 -5.51 9.62 4.30
N SER A 128 -5.79 9.78 5.58
CA SER A 128 -6.07 11.07 6.16
C SER A 128 -4.86 11.99 6.04
N LYS A 129 -3.67 11.48 6.30
CA LYS A 129 -2.47 12.27 6.20
C LYS A 129 -2.23 12.75 4.77
N SER A 130 -2.47 11.86 3.82
CA SER A 130 -2.31 12.22 2.41
C SER A 130 -3.25 13.34 2.00
N ARG A 131 -4.46 13.37 2.58
CA ARG A 131 -5.42 14.41 2.25
C ARG A 131 -5.30 15.60 3.16
N GLY A 132 -4.87 15.37 4.36
CA GLY A 132 -4.83 16.41 5.37
C GLY A 132 -3.82 17.46 5.11
N GLU A 133 -2.87 17.18 4.25
CA GLU A 133 -1.90 18.20 3.96
C GLU A 133 -2.49 19.35 3.31
N GLN A 134 -3.68 19.19 2.80
CA GLN A 134 -4.34 20.30 2.22
C GLN A 134 -4.86 21.27 3.20
N SER A 135 -5.01 20.88 4.41
CA SER A 135 -5.58 21.83 5.37
C SER A 135 -4.56 22.72 6.00
#